data_01cc7b47ebead9e9c5ef06fc989cdb08
#
_entry.id   01cc7b47ebead9e9c5ef06fc989cdb08
#
_cell.length_a   1.000
_cell.length_b   1.000
_cell.length_c   1.000
_cell.angle_alpha   90.00
_cell.angle_beta   90.00
_cell.angle_gamma   90.00
#
_symmetry.space_group_name_H-M   'P 1'
#
loop_
_entity.id
_entity.type
_entity.pdbx_description
1 polymer ?
#
loop_
_entity_poly.entity_id
_entity_poly.type
_entity_poly.pdbx_seq_one_letter_code
_entity_poly.pdbx_strand_id
1 'polypeptide(L)'
;MNKVSKSKNVTSISIKLNYVFVRKLFSKFLWIDIFLILFLIGYWCIDLEINFYGEFLLNAKRTFIFFPIESSTYTVVFDNGKTMIKDASSYLYIIQRVVKSIAIIEGIFLLKEIIFGTMKIRRTLKPLDEIAQTASRLSNMTFDEEKFQNLEEAISKISPVISDERIYTGDSELHGLEEAINNLLERMRDSYKQQARFVSDASHELRTPISVIQGYANMLDRWGKNDESVLNESIEAIKSESENMKNLVEQLLFLARGINGKTQINSKEFLLNDMMNEVLEESKMIDEKHIYEYYSSEEIIVQGDIGLLKQAARILIENAAKYTEENEVIMLKTGINEKDEPYFSIQDNGIGMDENDIPHIFERFFRADTARVRKNGGTGLGLSIAKWIVDGHKGYFSVLSRKGIGTRITIFLPSSSINF
;
A
#
# COMPACT_ATOMS: atom_id res chain seq x y z
N MET A 1 28.09 14.54 -36.22
CA MET A 1 28.90 13.80 -35.21
C MET A 1 28.44 14.02 -33.75
N ASN A 2 27.16 14.30 -33.48
CA ASN A 2 26.68 14.69 -32.12
C ASN A 2 25.71 13.71 -31.44
N LYS A 3 25.52 12.49 -31.94
CA LYS A 3 24.61 11.47 -31.36
C LYS A 3 25.20 10.71 -30.16
N VAL A 4 26.49 10.73 -29.96
CA VAL A 4 27.18 9.91 -28.92
C VAL A 4 27.30 10.63 -27.58
N SER A 5 27.25 11.95 -27.55
CA SER A 5 27.48 12.74 -26.33
C SER A 5 26.25 12.76 -25.36
N LYS A 6 25.01 12.84 -25.87
CA LYS A 6 23.81 13.00 -25.04
C LYS A 6 23.32 11.68 -24.37
N SER A 7 23.54 10.53 -24.99
CA SER A 7 23.30 9.21 -24.38
C SER A 7 24.19 8.97 -23.15
N LYS A 8 25.36 9.60 -23.08
CA LYS A 8 26.30 9.50 -21.93
C LYS A 8 25.76 10.18 -20.67
N ASN A 9 24.98 11.25 -20.76
CA ASN A 9 24.55 12.00 -19.58
C ASN A 9 23.43 11.28 -18.79
N VAL A 10 22.41 10.75 -19.46
CA VAL A 10 21.32 10.00 -18.79
C VAL A 10 21.84 8.68 -18.22
N THR A 11 22.74 8.01 -18.96
CA THR A 11 23.44 6.82 -18.46
C THR A 11 24.27 7.15 -17.21
N SER A 12 24.95 8.29 -17.17
CA SER A 12 25.71 8.76 -16.02
C SER A 12 24.82 9.07 -14.80
N ILE A 13 23.66 9.67 -14.99
CA ILE A 13 22.71 10.00 -13.91
C ILE A 13 22.08 8.73 -13.35
N SER A 14 21.64 7.79 -14.20
CA SER A 14 21.05 6.54 -13.75
C SER A 14 22.05 5.67 -12.97
N ILE A 15 23.32 5.66 -13.39
CA ILE A 15 24.39 4.96 -12.68
C ILE A 15 24.68 5.62 -11.32
N LYS A 16 24.77 6.95 -11.26
CA LYS A 16 24.98 7.68 -10.00
C LYS A 16 23.85 7.44 -9.00
N LEU A 17 22.61 7.48 -9.48
CA LEU A 17 21.42 7.26 -8.64
C LEU A 17 21.39 5.82 -8.11
N ASN A 18 21.66 4.85 -8.97
CA ASN A 18 21.76 3.44 -8.58
C ASN A 18 22.87 3.22 -7.55
N TYR A 19 24.04 3.85 -7.72
CA TYR A 19 25.14 3.78 -6.77
C TYR A 19 24.75 4.29 -5.36
N VAL A 20 24.04 5.42 -5.31
CA VAL A 20 23.55 5.96 -4.02
C VAL A 20 22.58 4.99 -3.35
N PHE A 21 21.70 4.38 -4.14
CA PHE A 21 20.73 3.40 -3.63
C PHE A 21 21.43 2.13 -3.11
N VAL A 22 22.34 1.57 -3.89
CA VAL A 22 23.14 0.39 -3.50
C VAL A 22 23.96 0.66 -2.24
N ARG A 23 24.58 1.84 -2.12
CA ARG A 23 25.31 2.25 -0.92
C ARG A 23 24.41 2.30 0.33
N LYS A 24 23.18 2.84 0.18
CA LYS A 24 22.20 2.86 1.28
C LYS A 24 21.76 1.46 1.67
N LEU A 25 21.55 0.58 0.69
CA LEU A 25 21.16 -0.81 0.93
C LEU A 25 22.28 -1.58 1.65
N PHE A 26 23.52 -1.43 1.21
CA PHE A 26 24.69 -2.00 1.86
C PHE A 26 24.84 -1.54 3.31
N SER A 27 24.65 -0.25 3.58
CA SER A 27 24.68 0.28 4.95
C SER A 27 23.60 -0.34 5.84
N LYS A 28 22.41 -0.58 5.31
CA LYS A 28 21.32 -1.25 6.06
C LYS A 28 21.66 -2.70 6.38
N PHE A 29 22.18 -3.45 5.43
CA PHE A 29 22.62 -4.82 5.62
C PHE A 29 23.70 -4.91 6.72
N LEU A 30 24.70 -4.04 6.66
CA LEU A 30 25.75 -3.97 7.68
C LEU A 30 25.18 -3.77 9.10
N TRP A 31 24.18 -2.89 9.25
CA TRP A 31 23.54 -2.66 10.55
C TRP A 31 22.72 -3.87 11.01
N ILE A 32 22.06 -4.57 10.09
CA ILE A 32 21.32 -5.80 10.39
C ILE A 32 22.27 -6.90 10.85
N ASP A 33 23.40 -7.07 10.16
CA ASP A 33 24.41 -8.07 10.53
C ASP A 33 25.03 -7.80 11.92
N ILE A 34 25.38 -6.55 12.18
CA ILE A 34 25.91 -6.17 13.50
C ILE A 34 24.86 -6.47 14.59
N PHE A 35 23.60 -6.10 14.36
CA PHE A 35 22.53 -6.38 15.32
C PHE A 35 22.32 -7.88 15.52
N LEU A 36 22.33 -8.66 14.44
CA LEU A 36 22.16 -10.10 14.49
C LEU A 36 23.30 -10.77 15.30
N ILE A 37 24.56 -10.37 15.07
CA ILE A 37 25.72 -10.88 15.80
C ILE A 37 25.57 -10.58 17.30
N LEU A 38 25.26 -9.34 17.64
CA LEU A 38 25.08 -8.93 19.04
C LEU A 38 23.92 -9.68 19.70
N PHE A 39 22.82 -9.85 18.97
CA PHE A 39 21.66 -10.60 19.46
C PHE A 39 22.00 -12.07 19.72
N LEU A 40 22.66 -12.74 18.77
CA LEU A 40 23.02 -14.16 18.91
C LEU A 40 23.99 -14.37 20.06
N ILE A 41 25.00 -13.51 20.20
CA ILE A 41 25.97 -13.59 21.33
C ILE A 41 25.24 -13.34 22.65
N GLY A 42 24.42 -12.31 22.74
CA GLY A 42 23.64 -11.99 23.92
C GLY A 42 22.70 -13.09 24.33
N TYR A 43 21.94 -13.66 23.37
CA TYR A 43 21.05 -14.78 23.60
C TYR A 43 21.80 -16.01 24.17
N TRP A 44 22.93 -16.36 23.55
CA TRP A 44 23.74 -17.49 23.99
C TRP A 44 24.33 -17.28 25.44
N CYS A 45 24.77 -16.06 25.74
CA CYS A 45 25.25 -15.75 27.08
C CYS A 45 24.13 -15.90 28.12
N ILE A 46 22.95 -15.37 27.83
CA ILE A 46 21.77 -15.46 28.72
C ILE A 46 21.35 -16.93 28.91
N ASP A 47 21.25 -17.69 27.82
CA ASP A 47 20.85 -19.10 27.86
C ASP A 47 21.85 -19.92 28.71
N LEU A 48 23.15 -19.69 28.57
CA LEU A 48 24.14 -20.37 29.37
C LEU A 48 24.01 -20.02 30.86
N GLU A 49 23.80 -18.77 31.22
CA GLU A 49 23.61 -18.36 32.61
C GLU A 49 22.35 -18.98 33.23
N ILE A 50 21.25 -18.95 32.51
CA ILE A 50 19.98 -19.55 32.96
C ILE A 50 20.15 -21.07 33.16
N ASN A 51 20.80 -21.75 32.22
CA ASN A 51 21.04 -23.20 32.32
C ASN A 51 22.02 -23.59 33.46
N PHE A 52 22.93 -22.71 33.84
CA PHE A 52 23.90 -22.97 34.89
C PHE A 52 23.39 -22.58 36.27
N TYR A 53 22.65 -21.48 36.40
CA TYR A 53 22.27 -20.91 37.70
C TYR A 53 20.76 -20.93 37.97
N GLY A 54 19.94 -21.19 36.94
CA GLY A 54 18.50 -21.19 37.02
C GLY A 54 17.84 -19.86 36.71
N GLU A 55 18.61 -18.74 36.81
CA GLU A 55 18.12 -17.40 36.51
C GLU A 55 19.25 -16.50 35.97
N PHE A 56 18.91 -15.42 35.31
CA PHE A 56 19.85 -14.42 34.84
C PHE A 56 20.09 -13.35 35.93
N LEU A 57 21.32 -13.29 36.44
CA LEU A 57 21.69 -12.38 37.53
C LEU A 57 22.23 -11.07 36.98
N LEU A 58 21.56 -9.95 37.24
CA LEU A 58 21.97 -8.62 36.73
C LEU A 58 23.32 -8.16 37.26
N ASN A 59 23.70 -8.51 38.47
CA ASN A 59 24.91 -8.01 39.15
C ASN A 59 26.15 -8.88 38.91
N ALA A 60 26.09 -9.93 38.10
CA ALA A 60 27.27 -10.77 37.83
C ALA A 60 28.30 -10.04 36.95
N LYS A 61 29.56 -10.23 37.26
CA LYS A 61 30.70 -9.67 36.49
C LYS A 61 30.97 -10.59 35.29
N ARG A 62 30.80 -10.05 34.07
CA ARG A 62 30.94 -10.80 32.82
C ARG A 62 32.15 -10.37 32.05
N THR A 63 32.92 -11.34 31.53
CA THR A 63 34.07 -11.11 30.66
C THR A 63 34.01 -12.04 29.48
N PHE A 64 34.05 -11.47 28.27
CA PHE A 64 34.10 -12.24 27.04
C PHE A 64 35.40 -11.96 26.29
N ILE A 65 36.16 -13.03 26.02
CA ILE A 65 37.37 -12.95 25.21
C ILE A 65 37.02 -13.48 23.82
N PHE A 66 37.03 -12.58 22.83
CA PHE A 66 36.60 -12.88 21.47
C PHE A 66 37.73 -13.40 20.57
N PHE A 67 38.96 -13.02 20.82
CA PHE A 67 40.09 -13.34 19.92
C PHE A 67 41.27 -13.92 20.68
N PRO A 68 41.97 -14.91 20.06
CA PRO A 68 41.58 -15.63 18.85
C PRO A 68 40.37 -16.52 19.08
N ILE A 69 39.57 -16.80 18.00
CA ILE A 69 38.29 -17.56 18.09
C ILE A 69 38.52 -18.94 18.71
N GLU A 70 39.66 -19.56 18.46
CA GLU A 70 40.03 -20.91 18.94
C GLU A 70 40.15 -21.00 20.47
N SER A 71 40.45 -19.87 21.11
CA SER A 71 40.60 -19.76 22.58
C SER A 71 39.60 -18.82 23.21
N SER A 72 38.47 -18.56 22.49
CA SER A 72 37.44 -17.65 22.99
C SER A 72 36.72 -18.25 24.19
N THR A 73 36.58 -17.45 25.24
CA THR A 73 35.96 -17.89 26.49
C THR A 73 34.97 -16.86 27.01
N TYR A 74 33.89 -17.34 27.56
CA TYR A 74 32.94 -16.55 28.33
C TYR A 74 33.04 -16.90 29.81
N THR A 75 33.37 -15.89 30.61
CA THR A 75 33.54 -16.03 32.04
C THR A 75 32.56 -15.19 32.79
N VAL A 76 31.84 -15.79 33.73
CA VAL A 76 30.90 -15.09 34.63
C VAL A 76 31.34 -15.36 36.07
N VAL A 77 31.49 -14.30 36.83
CA VAL A 77 31.77 -14.35 38.26
C VAL A 77 30.51 -13.89 39.00
N PHE A 78 29.96 -14.78 39.77
CA PHE A 78 28.74 -14.54 40.56
C PHE A 78 29.08 -14.00 41.94
N ASP A 79 28.18 -13.28 42.57
CA ASP A 79 28.37 -12.65 43.90
C ASP A 79 28.66 -13.65 45.02
N ASN A 80 28.28 -14.92 44.86
CA ASN A 80 28.57 -16.01 45.79
C ASN A 80 29.97 -16.64 45.59
N GLY A 81 30.84 -16.02 44.77
CA GLY A 81 32.17 -16.51 44.48
C GLY A 81 32.27 -17.67 43.50
N LYS A 82 31.13 -18.19 42.98
CA LYS A 82 31.15 -19.19 41.93
C LYS A 82 31.57 -18.54 40.61
N THR A 83 32.43 -19.22 39.87
CA THR A 83 32.83 -18.81 38.52
C THR A 83 32.41 -19.85 37.52
N MET A 84 31.81 -19.39 36.42
CA MET A 84 31.51 -20.20 35.24
C MET A 84 32.49 -19.78 34.14
N ILE A 85 33.22 -20.72 33.58
CA ILE A 85 34.06 -20.52 32.41
C ILE A 85 33.57 -21.49 31.34
N LYS A 86 33.17 -20.95 30.19
CA LYS A 86 32.70 -21.73 29.04
C LYS A 86 33.49 -21.38 27.79
N ASP A 87 33.89 -22.41 27.08
CA ASP A 87 34.45 -22.28 25.75
C ASP A 87 33.37 -21.79 24.77
N ALA A 88 33.63 -20.65 24.11
CA ALA A 88 32.77 -20.01 23.17
C ALA A 88 33.17 -20.29 21.71
N SER A 89 34.27 -20.99 21.47
CA SER A 89 34.86 -21.21 20.16
C SER A 89 33.87 -21.86 19.20
N SER A 90 33.25 -22.98 19.59
CA SER A 90 32.33 -23.71 18.76
C SER A 90 31.09 -22.84 18.34
N TYR A 91 30.58 -22.04 19.27
CA TYR A 91 29.46 -21.17 19.02
C TYR A 91 29.81 -19.99 18.09
N LEU A 92 31.00 -19.39 18.32
CA LEU A 92 31.51 -18.33 17.44
C LEU A 92 31.78 -18.84 16.01
N TYR A 93 32.24 -20.08 15.85
CA TYR A 93 32.31 -20.69 14.50
C TYR A 93 30.97 -20.89 13.84
N ILE A 94 29.93 -21.23 14.60
CA ILE A 94 28.56 -21.32 14.07
C ILE A 94 28.08 -19.93 13.63
N ILE A 95 28.24 -18.91 14.48
CA ILE A 95 27.88 -17.54 14.13
C ILE A 95 28.63 -17.10 12.86
N GLN A 96 29.95 -17.35 12.80
CA GLN A 96 30.76 -17.02 11.63
C GLN A 96 30.23 -17.68 10.34
N ARG A 97 29.79 -18.95 10.40
CA ARG A 97 29.19 -19.63 9.25
C ARG A 97 27.87 -19.01 8.85
N VAL A 98 27.00 -18.70 9.82
CA VAL A 98 25.71 -18.05 9.58
C VAL A 98 25.92 -16.68 8.95
N VAL A 99 26.79 -15.86 9.51
CA VAL A 99 27.09 -14.52 8.96
C VAL A 99 27.69 -14.61 7.55
N LYS A 100 28.60 -15.55 7.29
CA LYS A 100 29.15 -15.77 5.94
C LYS A 100 28.03 -16.18 4.94
N SER A 101 27.09 -17.02 5.36
CA SER A 101 25.97 -17.44 4.49
C SER A 101 25.04 -16.27 4.18
N ILE A 102 24.73 -15.44 5.18
CA ILE A 102 23.93 -14.22 5.00
C ILE A 102 24.64 -13.24 4.08
N ALA A 103 25.93 -12.97 4.32
CA ALA A 103 26.72 -12.08 3.48
C ALA A 103 26.79 -12.51 2.02
N ILE A 104 26.79 -13.83 1.74
CA ILE A 104 26.71 -14.34 0.35
C ILE A 104 25.36 -14.00 -0.26
N ILE A 105 24.25 -14.22 0.47
CA ILE A 105 22.90 -13.91 0.00
C ILE A 105 22.75 -12.40 -0.24
N GLU A 106 23.22 -11.59 0.68
CA GLU A 106 23.20 -10.12 0.55
C GLU A 106 24.06 -9.64 -0.63
N GLY A 107 25.22 -10.28 -0.83
CA GLY A 107 26.06 -10.03 -2.00
C GLY A 107 25.35 -10.32 -3.31
N ILE A 108 24.60 -11.41 -3.38
CA ILE A 108 23.76 -11.73 -4.56
C ILE A 108 22.67 -10.67 -4.78
N PHE A 109 22.01 -10.22 -3.69
CA PHE A 109 21.01 -9.16 -3.78
C PHE A 109 21.61 -7.83 -4.24
N LEU A 110 22.77 -7.45 -3.72
CA LEU A 110 23.48 -6.24 -4.12
C LEU A 110 23.93 -6.33 -5.60
N LEU A 111 24.44 -7.49 -6.03
CA LEU A 111 24.84 -7.70 -7.41
C LEU A 111 23.64 -7.59 -8.36
N LYS A 112 22.50 -8.19 -7.97
CA LYS A 112 21.24 -8.06 -8.72
C LYS A 112 20.82 -6.59 -8.84
N GLU A 113 20.89 -5.82 -7.75
CA GLU A 113 20.51 -4.41 -7.76
C GLU A 113 21.50 -3.55 -8.58
N ILE A 114 22.80 -3.87 -8.58
CA ILE A 114 23.78 -3.20 -9.44
C ILE A 114 23.43 -3.44 -10.93
N ILE A 115 23.09 -4.67 -11.29
CA ILE A 115 22.83 -5.06 -12.69
C ILE A 115 21.46 -4.53 -13.17
N PHE A 116 20.42 -4.76 -12.39
CA PHE A 116 19.05 -4.47 -12.81
C PHE A 116 18.53 -3.10 -12.37
N GLY A 117 19.08 -2.51 -11.31
CA GLY A 117 18.68 -1.21 -10.80
C GLY A 117 18.87 -0.09 -11.81
N THR A 118 19.99 -0.11 -12.54
CA THR A 118 20.24 0.84 -13.64
C THR A 118 19.23 0.72 -14.77
N MET A 119 18.83 -0.51 -15.13
CA MET A 119 17.81 -0.73 -16.16
C MET A 119 16.43 -0.25 -15.72
N LYS A 120 16.07 -0.45 -14.44
CA LYS A 120 14.82 0.00 -13.86
C LYS A 120 14.74 1.53 -13.85
N ILE A 121 15.78 2.19 -13.36
CA ILE A 121 15.88 3.66 -13.35
C ILE A 121 15.84 4.21 -14.79
N ARG A 122 16.53 3.57 -15.73
CA ARG A 122 16.53 3.96 -17.15
C ARG A 122 15.15 3.83 -17.79
N ARG A 123 14.37 2.79 -17.45
CA ARG A 123 12.97 2.67 -17.90
C ARG A 123 12.07 3.78 -17.37
N THR A 124 12.26 4.17 -16.11
CA THR A 124 11.49 5.25 -15.49
C THR A 124 11.87 6.63 -16.04
N LEU A 125 13.12 6.81 -16.47
CA LEU A 125 13.61 8.05 -17.09
C LEU A 125 13.42 8.09 -18.62
N LYS A 126 13.01 6.98 -19.25
CA LYS A 126 12.80 6.91 -20.70
C LYS A 126 11.83 7.95 -21.26
N PRO A 127 10.69 8.26 -20.62
CA PRO A 127 9.81 9.33 -21.06
C PRO A 127 10.47 10.71 -21.10
N LEU A 128 11.35 11.00 -20.13
CA LEU A 128 12.12 12.23 -20.11
C LEU A 128 13.15 12.31 -21.25
N ASP A 129 13.75 11.18 -21.61
CA ASP A 129 14.67 11.11 -22.75
C ASP A 129 13.94 11.26 -24.10
N GLU A 130 12.74 10.74 -24.23
CA GLU A 130 11.87 10.93 -25.40
C GLU A 130 11.41 12.39 -25.54
N ILE A 131 11.06 13.05 -24.44
CA ILE A 131 10.75 14.49 -24.42
C ILE A 131 12.00 15.31 -24.82
N ALA A 132 13.17 14.99 -24.24
CA ALA A 132 14.42 15.67 -24.57
C ALA A 132 14.86 15.42 -26.03
N GLN A 133 14.58 14.24 -26.60
CA GLN A 133 14.84 13.96 -28.02
C GLN A 133 13.85 14.69 -28.93
N THR A 134 12.60 14.79 -28.54
CA THR A 134 11.58 15.56 -29.29
C THR A 134 11.90 17.04 -29.28
N ALA A 135 12.28 17.60 -28.11
CA ALA A 135 12.78 18.95 -27.98
C ALA A 135 14.07 19.18 -28.80
N SER A 136 14.97 18.18 -28.86
CA SER A 136 16.19 18.28 -29.69
C SER A 136 15.91 18.17 -31.20
N ARG A 137 14.86 17.47 -31.62
CA ARG A 137 14.42 17.44 -33.04
C ARG A 137 13.78 18.76 -33.46
N LEU A 138 12.99 19.40 -32.57
CA LEU A 138 12.45 20.73 -32.74
C LEU A 138 13.59 21.77 -32.82
N SER A 139 14.65 21.64 -32.05
CA SER A 139 15.84 22.52 -32.07
C SER A 139 16.64 22.47 -33.37
N ASN A 140 16.50 21.45 -34.20
CA ASN A 140 17.17 21.35 -35.50
C ASN A 140 16.36 21.95 -36.68
N MET A 141 15.15 22.41 -36.43
CA MET A 141 14.42 23.29 -37.33
C MET A 141 14.80 24.71 -36.92
N THR A 142 15.38 25.48 -37.81
CA THR A 142 15.87 26.86 -37.69
C THR A 142 15.12 27.74 -36.64
N PHE A 143 15.38 27.49 -35.37
CA PHE A 143 14.80 28.22 -34.24
C PHE A 143 15.84 29.13 -33.60
N ASP A 144 15.39 30.31 -33.25
CA ASP A 144 16.14 31.37 -32.60
C ASP A 144 16.69 30.88 -31.24
N GLU A 145 18.00 30.83 -31.09
CA GLU A 145 18.72 30.26 -29.93
C GLU A 145 18.35 30.94 -28.61
N GLU A 146 17.97 32.23 -28.69
CA GLU A 146 17.53 33.05 -27.57
C GLU A 146 16.17 32.60 -26.99
N LYS A 147 15.26 32.13 -27.83
CA LYS A 147 13.94 31.64 -27.42
C LYS A 147 14.05 30.30 -26.68
N PHE A 148 15.02 29.46 -27.02
CA PHE A 148 15.25 28.16 -26.38
C PHE A 148 15.93 28.30 -25.02
N GLN A 149 16.83 29.27 -24.87
CA GLN A 149 17.45 29.57 -23.56
C GLN A 149 16.41 30.05 -22.55
N ASN A 150 15.44 30.83 -22.97
CA ASN A 150 14.35 31.28 -22.11
C ASN A 150 13.45 30.10 -21.66
N LEU A 151 13.21 29.07 -22.51
CA LEU A 151 12.45 27.89 -22.17
C LEU A 151 13.24 26.96 -21.22
N GLU A 152 14.54 26.77 -21.46
CA GLU A 152 15.42 25.97 -20.62
C GLU A 152 15.56 26.58 -19.22
N GLU A 153 15.66 27.91 -19.13
CA GLU A 153 15.69 28.65 -17.88
C GLU A 153 14.33 28.58 -17.13
N ALA A 154 13.22 28.67 -17.85
CA ALA A 154 11.88 28.51 -17.29
C ALA A 154 11.67 27.10 -16.75
N ILE A 155 12.08 26.04 -17.49
CA ILE A 155 11.98 24.65 -17.05
C ILE A 155 12.90 24.36 -15.86
N SER A 156 14.10 24.95 -15.81
CA SER A 156 15.06 24.73 -14.73
C SER A 156 14.61 25.32 -13.39
N LYS A 157 13.78 26.35 -13.42
CA LYS A 157 13.22 27.03 -12.23
C LYS A 157 12.02 26.29 -11.64
N ILE A 158 11.41 25.36 -12.38
CA ILE A 158 10.21 24.65 -11.91
C ILE A 158 10.60 23.49 -10.99
N SER A 159 10.32 23.65 -9.71
CA SER A 159 10.26 22.54 -8.77
C SER A 159 8.88 21.87 -8.86
N PRO A 160 8.78 20.57 -9.17
CA PRO A 160 7.50 19.89 -9.24
C PRO A 160 6.74 19.85 -7.90
N VAL A 161 7.39 20.27 -6.82
CA VAL A 161 6.87 20.13 -5.44
C VAL A 161 6.34 21.45 -4.86
N ILE A 162 6.77 22.62 -5.34
CA ILE A 162 6.61 23.86 -4.56
C ILE A 162 5.92 25.02 -5.30
N SER A 163 5.82 25.05 -6.64
CA SER A 163 5.22 26.22 -7.32
C SER A 163 4.04 25.86 -8.22
N ASP A 164 2.99 26.68 -8.14
CA ASP A 164 1.88 26.71 -9.11
C ASP A 164 2.28 27.39 -10.42
N GLU A 165 3.56 27.63 -10.64
CA GLU A 165 4.07 28.33 -11.82
C GLU A 165 3.83 27.50 -13.07
N ARG A 166 3.23 28.14 -14.05
CA ARG A 166 3.08 27.63 -15.42
C ARG A 166 4.24 28.14 -16.25
N ILE A 167 4.69 27.33 -17.18
CA ILE A 167 5.65 27.76 -18.19
C ILE A 167 4.91 28.70 -19.11
N TYR A 168 5.47 29.88 -19.29
CA TYR A 168 5.01 30.87 -20.25
C TYR A 168 6.19 31.39 -21.06
N THR A 169 6.22 31.10 -22.37
CA THR A 169 7.30 31.48 -23.27
C THR A 169 7.01 32.78 -24.02
N GLY A 170 5.73 33.17 -24.10
CA GLY A 170 5.29 34.35 -24.86
C GLY A 170 5.36 34.17 -26.38
N ASP A 171 5.71 32.98 -26.87
CA ASP A 171 5.87 32.67 -28.28
C ASP A 171 4.72 31.81 -28.82
N SER A 172 4.01 32.30 -29.84
CA SER A 172 2.88 31.62 -30.45
C SER A 172 3.26 30.28 -31.11
N GLU A 173 4.50 30.13 -31.56
CA GLU A 173 5.00 28.90 -32.18
C GLU A 173 5.29 27.81 -31.16
N LEU A 174 5.58 28.20 -29.93
CA LEU A 174 5.85 27.27 -28.80
C LEU A 174 4.62 27.00 -27.94
N HIS A 175 3.48 27.62 -28.21
CA HIS A 175 2.26 27.52 -27.41
C HIS A 175 1.76 26.06 -27.24
N GLY A 176 1.82 25.25 -28.30
CA GLY A 176 1.43 23.83 -28.21
C GLY A 176 2.37 22.99 -27.32
N LEU A 177 3.66 23.29 -27.29
CA LEU A 177 4.64 22.63 -26.43
C LEU A 177 4.47 23.08 -24.98
N GLU A 178 4.26 24.38 -24.77
CA GLU A 178 3.97 24.98 -23.47
C GLU A 178 2.73 24.37 -22.82
N GLU A 179 1.64 24.24 -23.57
CA GLU A 179 0.41 23.61 -23.10
C GLU A 179 0.63 22.14 -22.75
N ALA A 180 1.33 21.38 -23.58
CA ALA A 180 1.64 19.98 -23.33
C ALA A 180 2.49 19.79 -22.07
N ILE A 181 3.48 20.64 -21.84
CA ILE A 181 4.33 20.59 -20.65
C ILE A 181 3.54 20.99 -19.40
N ASN A 182 2.75 22.07 -19.47
CA ASN A 182 1.92 22.51 -18.36
C ASN A 182 0.89 21.44 -17.95
N ASN A 183 0.27 20.76 -18.91
CA ASN A 183 -0.63 19.64 -18.66
C ASN A 183 0.08 18.45 -18.00
N LEU A 184 1.31 18.15 -18.39
CA LEU A 184 2.12 17.10 -17.74
C LEU A 184 2.49 17.47 -16.31
N LEU A 185 2.90 18.72 -16.09
CA LEU A 185 3.23 19.24 -14.75
C LEU A 185 2.01 19.21 -13.83
N GLU A 186 0.84 19.59 -14.32
CA GLU A 186 -0.41 19.54 -13.57
C GLU A 186 -0.76 18.11 -13.15
N ARG A 187 -0.74 17.17 -14.08
CA ARG A 187 -0.95 15.73 -13.77
C ARG A 187 0.06 15.18 -12.77
N MET A 188 1.33 15.58 -12.87
CA MET A 188 2.37 15.14 -11.95
C MET A 188 2.17 15.71 -10.55
N ARG A 189 1.78 16.98 -10.44
CA ARG A 189 1.42 17.66 -9.18
C ARG A 189 0.22 17.01 -8.52
N ASP A 190 -0.82 16.73 -9.30
CA ASP A 190 -2.02 16.06 -8.78
C ASP A 190 -1.71 14.65 -8.28
N SER A 191 -0.91 13.90 -9.02
CA SER A 191 -0.44 12.59 -8.57
C SER A 191 0.36 12.67 -7.26
N TYR A 192 1.26 13.65 -7.15
CA TYR A 192 2.04 13.86 -5.93
C TYR A 192 1.18 14.30 -4.75
N LYS A 193 0.24 15.24 -4.97
CA LYS A 193 -0.71 15.68 -3.95
C LYS A 193 -1.58 14.50 -3.45
N GLN A 194 -2.05 13.67 -4.38
CA GLN A 194 -2.82 12.47 -4.03
C GLN A 194 -1.98 11.47 -3.22
N GLN A 195 -0.71 11.28 -3.59
CA GLN A 195 0.18 10.39 -2.85
C GLN A 195 0.51 10.93 -1.45
N ALA A 196 0.76 12.23 -1.32
CA ALA A 196 1.02 12.85 -0.03
C ALA A 196 -0.22 12.79 0.89
N ARG A 197 -1.41 13.06 0.35
CA ARG A 197 -2.68 12.88 1.08
C ARG A 197 -2.85 11.44 1.53
N PHE A 198 -2.65 10.47 0.65
CA PHE A 198 -2.76 9.04 0.98
C PHE A 198 -1.87 8.64 2.17
N VAL A 199 -0.60 9.10 2.20
CA VAL A 199 0.32 8.83 3.32
C VAL A 199 -0.14 9.52 4.61
N SER A 200 -0.59 10.77 4.51
CA SER A 200 -1.12 11.53 5.65
C SER A 200 -2.34 10.85 6.25
N ASP A 201 -3.32 10.54 5.40
CA ASP A 201 -4.59 9.96 5.83
C ASP A 201 -4.40 8.55 6.41
N ALA A 202 -3.56 7.71 5.76
CA ALA A 202 -3.17 6.41 6.29
C ALA A 202 -2.54 6.53 7.69
N SER A 203 -1.68 7.53 7.88
CA SER A 203 -1.03 7.77 9.18
C SER A 203 -2.04 8.19 10.24
N HIS A 204 -3.04 9.00 9.89
CA HIS A 204 -4.11 9.40 10.79
C HIS A 204 -5.01 8.22 11.17
N GLU A 205 -5.44 7.42 10.18
CA GLU A 205 -6.31 6.26 10.40
C GLU A 205 -5.61 5.12 11.17
N LEU A 206 -4.29 5.01 11.10
CA LEU A 206 -3.51 4.07 11.92
C LEU A 206 -3.28 4.59 13.35
N ARG A 207 -3.16 5.90 13.55
CA ARG A 207 -2.90 6.47 14.87
C ARG A 207 -4.06 6.25 15.85
N THR A 208 -5.29 6.38 15.37
CA THR A 208 -6.49 6.22 16.20
C THR A 208 -6.58 4.84 16.85
N PRO A 209 -6.54 3.71 16.09
CA PRO A 209 -6.57 2.37 16.69
C PRO A 209 -5.40 2.11 17.64
N ILE A 210 -4.20 2.57 17.29
CA ILE A 210 -3.03 2.44 18.18
C ILE A 210 -3.29 3.13 19.52
N SER A 211 -3.88 4.34 19.51
CA SER A 211 -4.21 5.06 20.74
C SER A 211 -5.28 4.35 21.57
N VAL A 212 -6.26 3.72 20.93
CA VAL A 212 -7.31 2.94 21.61
C VAL A 212 -6.69 1.70 22.26
N ILE A 213 -5.88 0.93 21.51
CA ILE A 213 -5.16 -0.25 22.04
C ILE A 213 -4.30 0.16 23.23
N GLN A 214 -3.55 1.26 23.13
CA GLN A 214 -2.71 1.76 24.21
C GLN A 214 -3.54 2.17 25.44
N GLY A 215 -4.71 2.78 25.22
CA GLY A 215 -5.65 3.15 26.29
C GLY A 215 -6.13 1.92 27.06
N TYR A 216 -6.62 0.90 26.36
CA TYR A 216 -7.09 -0.34 26.98
C TYR A 216 -5.96 -1.18 27.60
N ALA A 217 -4.78 -1.18 27.03
CA ALA A 217 -3.59 -1.80 27.64
C ALA A 217 -3.23 -1.12 28.97
N ASN A 218 -3.32 0.20 29.05
CA ASN A 218 -3.12 0.95 30.29
C ASN A 218 -4.24 0.69 31.32
N MET A 219 -5.48 0.49 30.88
CA MET A 219 -6.59 0.08 31.76
C MET A 219 -6.35 -1.33 32.33
N LEU A 220 -5.91 -2.27 31.50
CA LEU A 220 -5.51 -3.61 31.93
C LEU A 220 -4.41 -3.60 33.00
N ASP A 221 -3.38 -2.79 32.79
CA ASP A 221 -2.26 -2.68 33.72
C ASP A 221 -2.70 -2.15 35.09
N ARG A 222 -3.59 -1.15 35.10
CA ARG A 222 -4.04 -0.49 36.34
C ARG A 222 -5.11 -1.25 37.10
N TRP A 223 -6.09 -1.82 36.41
CA TRP A 223 -7.31 -2.36 37.04
C TRP A 223 -7.63 -3.80 36.65
N GLY A 224 -7.06 -4.33 35.55
CA GLY A 224 -7.43 -5.66 35.03
C GLY A 224 -7.18 -6.82 35.98
N LYS A 225 -6.26 -6.68 36.95
CA LYS A 225 -6.01 -7.70 37.98
C LYS A 225 -7.10 -7.76 39.06
N ASN A 226 -7.84 -6.69 39.25
CA ASN A 226 -8.79 -6.52 40.36
C ASN A 226 -10.25 -6.43 39.89
N ASP A 227 -10.49 -6.32 38.58
CA ASP A 227 -11.81 -6.16 37.99
C ASP A 227 -11.91 -6.99 36.69
N GLU A 228 -12.66 -8.10 36.78
CA GLU A 228 -12.86 -9.03 35.67
C GLU A 228 -13.63 -8.40 34.50
N SER A 229 -14.51 -7.42 34.78
CA SER A 229 -15.23 -6.68 33.74
C SER A 229 -14.27 -5.83 32.92
N VAL A 230 -13.37 -5.10 33.58
CA VAL A 230 -12.34 -4.29 32.93
C VAL A 230 -11.37 -5.17 32.14
N LEU A 231 -11.01 -6.34 32.70
CA LEU A 231 -10.16 -7.32 32.02
C LEU A 231 -10.78 -7.76 30.71
N ASN A 232 -12.01 -8.25 30.75
CA ASN A 232 -12.71 -8.79 29.58
C ASN A 232 -12.99 -7.70 28.54
N GLU A 233 -13.48 -6.53 28.95
CA GLU A 233 -13.74 -5.39 28.06
C GLU A 233 -12.45 -4.95 27.34
N SER A 234 -11.36 -4.84 28.08
CA SER A 234 -10.08 -4.39 27.50
C SER A 234 -9.51 -5.40 26.51
N ILE A 235 -9.59 -6.70 26.81
CA ILE A 235 -9.14 -7.76 25.88
C ILE A 235 -9.96 -7.75 24.60
N GLU A 236 -11.29 -7.68 24.71
CA GLU A 236 -12.19 -7.62 23.57
C GLU A 236 -11.93 -6.38 22.70
N ALA A 237 -11.76 -5.21 23.33
CA ALA A 237 -11.47 -3.97 22.63
C ALA A 237 -10.10 -4.02 21.90
N ILE A 238 -9.05 -4.53 22.55
CA ILE A 238 -7.71 -4.68 21.92
C ILE A 238 -7.79 -5.65 20.74
N LYS A 239 -8.50 -6.77 20.91
CA LYS A 239 -8.66 -7.78 19.84
C LYS A 239 -9.41 -7.20 18.64
N SER A 240 -10.54 -6.53 18.90
CA SER A 240 -11.34 -5.89 17.86
C SER A 240 -10.54 -4.83 17.10
N GLU A 241 -9.79 -3.99 17.82
CA GLU A 241 -9.02 -2.92 17.20
C GLU A 241 -7.79 -3.43 16.43
N SER A 242 -7.20 -4.53 16.90
CA SER A 242 -6.11 -5.22 16.17
C SER A 242 -6.59 -5.81 14.85
N GLU A 243 -7.82 -6.38 14.81
CA GLU A 243 -8.40 -6.88 13.55
C GLU A 243 -8.78 -5.73 12.62
N ASN A 244 -9.31 -4.61 13.13
CA ASN A 244 -9.55 -3.41 12.36
C ASN A 244 -8.27 -2.88 11.71
N MET A 245 -7.16 -2.85 12.46
CA MET A 245 -5.85 -2.44 11.94
C MET A 245 -5.35 -3.37 10.85
N LYS A 246 -5.48 -4.69 11.03
CA LYS A 246 -5.09 -5.67 10.02
C LYS A 246 -5.84 -5.43 8.72
N ASN A 247 -7.16 -5.29 8.79
CA ASN A 247 -8.01 -5.02 7.63
C ASN A 247 -7.64 -3.70 6.93
N LEU A 248 -7.35 -2.64 7.70
CA LEU A 248 -6.88 -1.37 7.16
C LEU A 248 -5.55 -1.52 6.42
N VAL A 249 -4.57 -2.23 7.00
CA VAL A 249 -3.26 -2.47 6.36
C VAL A 249 -3.41 -3.28 5.08
N GLU A 250 -4.26 -4.31 5.06
CA GLU A 250 -4.53 -5.11 3.85
C GLU A 250 -5.15 -4.25 2.72
N GLN A 251 -6.11 -3.38 3.06
CA GLN A 251 -6.70 -2.43 2.12
C GLN A 251 -5.69 -1.43 1.56
N LEU A 252 -4.80 -0.90 2.42
CA LEU A 252 -3.72 0.00 2.01
C LEU A 252 -2.72 -0.69 1.08
N LEU A 253 -2.33 -1.93 1.40
CA LEU A 253 -1.43 -2.73 0.57
C LEU A 253 -2.07 -3.07 -0.79
N PHE A 254 -3.36 -3.37 -0.82
CA PHE A 254 -4.10 -3.60 -2.07
C PHE A 254 -4.04 -2.36 -2.97
N LEU A 255 -4.40 -1.18 -2.45
CA LEU A 255 -4.36 0.07 -3.19
C LEU A 255 -2.93 0.44 -3.65
N ALA A 256 -1.93 0.24 -2.78
CA ALA A 256 -0.53 0.52 -3.13
C ALA A 256 -0.01 -0.39 -4.25
N ARG A 257 -0.42 -1.66 -4.29
CA ARG A 257 -0.09 -2.60 -5.39
C ARG A 257 -0.78 -2.21 -6.69
N GLY A 258 -2.04 -1.78 -6.60
CA GLY A 258 -2.84 -1.33 -7.73
C GLY A 258 -2.24 -0.11 -8.43
N ILE A 259 -1.86 0.93 -7.67
CA ILE A 259 -1.24 2.16 -8.20
C ILE A 259 0.08 1.86 -8.91
N ASN A 260 0.87 0.93 -8.39
CA ASN A 260 2.18 0.57 -8.97
C ASN A 260 2.08 -0.35 -10.19
N GLY A 261 0.89 -0.63 -10.71
CA GLY A 261 0.66 -1.54 -11.85
C GLY A 261 1.11 -2.99 -11.59
N LYS A 262 1.29 -3.37 -10.31
CA LYS A 262 1.75 -4.71 -9.93
C LYS A 262 0.62 -5.73 -9.84
N THR A 263 -0.62 -5.28 -9.76
CA THR A 263 -1.79 -6.16 -9.76
C THR A 263 -2.17 -6.42 -11.21
N GLN A 264 -1.90 -7.63 -11.69
CA GLN A 264 -2.36 -8.09 -13.00
C GLN A 264 -3.80 -8.57 -12.86
N ILE A 265 -4.69 -8.08 -13.71
CA ILE A 265 -6.07 -8.54 -13.80
C ILE A 265 -6.06 -9.85 -14.62
N ASN A 266 -6.44 -10.93 -13.97
CA ASN A 266 -6.53 -12.24 -14.63
C ASN A 266 -7.93 -12.41 -15.24
N SER A 267 -8.13 -11.77 -16.40
CA SER A 267 -9.43 -11.74 -17.07
C SER A 267 -9.77 -13.09 -17.69
N LYS A 268 -10.93 -13.64 -17.30
CA LYS A 268 -11.51 -14.89 -17.82
C LYS A 268 -13.00 -14.69 -18.05
N GLU A 269 -13.58 -15.53 -18.90
CA GLU A 269 -15.03 -15.58 -19.05
C GLU A 269 -15.67 -16.33 -17.89
N PHE A 270 -16.77 -15.80 -17.37
CA PHE A 270 -17.57 -16.44 -16.32
C PHE A 270 -19.02 -15.94 -16.35
N LEU A 271 -19.91 -16.67 -15.69
CA LEU A 271 -21.31 -16.27 -15.50
C LEU A 271 -21.41 -15.28 -14.34
N LEU A 272 -21.88 -14.07 -14.64
CA LEU A 272 -22.06 -13.00 -13.64
C LEU A 272 -23.07 -13.42 -12.57
N ASN A 273 -24.08 -14.16 -12.96
CA ASN A 273 -25.13 -14.71 -12.09
C ASN A 273 -24.55 -15.65 -11.01
N ASP A 274 -23.66 -16.56 -11.42
CA ASP A 274 -23.01 -17.49 -10.49
C ASP A 274 -22.14 -16.75 -9.49
N MET A 275 -21.34 -15.79 -9.98
CA MET A 275 -20.55 -14.93 -9.13
C MET A 275 -21.39 -14.20 -8.08
N MET A 276 -22.51 -13.61 -8.49
CA MET A 276 -23.38 -12.87 -7.58
C MET A 276 -24.13 -13.80 -6.61
N ASN A 277 -24.51 -15.01 -7.02
CA ASN A 277 -25.09 -16.00 -6.13
C ASN A 277 -24.11 -16.44 -5.04
N GLU A 278 -22.85 -16.71 -5.39
CA GLU A 278 -21.82 -17.02 -4.38
C GLU A 278 -21.65 -15.88 -3.36
N VAL A 279 -21.55 -14.65 -3.83
CA VAL A 279 -21.41 -13.47 -2.93
C VAL A 279 -22.66 -13.30 -2.06
N LEU A 280 -23.85 -13.56 -2.59
CA LEU A 280 -25.11 -13.53 -1.84
C LEU A 280 -25.10 -14.55 -0.70
N GLU A 281 -24.78 -15.81 -1.01
CA GLU A 281 -24.77 -16.87 0.01
C GLU A 281 -23.71 -16.63 1.08
N GLU A 282 -22.51 -16.17 0.71
CA GLU A 282 -21.49 -15.72 1.65
C GLU A 282 -22.00 -14.59 2.56
N SER A 283 -22.71 -13.60 1.98
CA SER A 283 -23.23 -12.45 2.73
C SER A 283 -24.31 -12.87 3.73
N LYS A 284 -25.21 -13.79 3.35
CA LYS A 284 -26.23 -14.36 4.25
C LYS A 284 -25.62 -15.15 5.42
N MET A 285 -24.47 -15.83 5.20
CA MET A 285 -23.78 -16.56 6.26
C MET A 285 -23.10 -15.64 7.28
N ILE A 286 -22.66 -14.45 6.82
CA ILE A 286 -21.91 -13.50 7.67
C ILE A 286 -22.88 -12.57 8.40
N ASP A 287 -23.95 -12.16 7.73
CA ASP A 287 -24.89 -11.17 8.23
C ASP A 287 -26.30 -11.75 8.29
N GLU A 288 -26.70 -12.14 9.48
CA GLU A 288 -28.04 -12.64 9.79
C GLU A 288 -29.06 -11.53 10.09
N LYS A 289 -28.61 -10.26 10.12
CA LYS A 289 -29.44 -9.13 10.54
C LYS A 289 -30.29 -8.52 9.43
N HIS A 290 -29.89 -8.72 8.17
CA HIS A 290 -30.57 -8.14 7.02
C HIS A 290 -31.19 -9.22 6.13
N ILE A 291 -32.18 -8.81 5.35
CA ILE A 291 -32.87 -9.68 4.37
C ILE A 291 -32.22 -9.45 3.01
N TYR A 292 -31.69 -10.51 2.41
CA TYR A 292 -31.02 -10.43 1.11
C TYR A 292 -31.91 -11.01 0.01
N GLU A 293 -32.20 -10.20 -0.99
CA GLU A 293 -32.96 -10.60 -2.18
C GLU A 293 -32.09 -10.47 -3.44
N TYR A 294 -32.22 -11.43 -4.35
CA TYR A 294 -31.49 -11.42 -5.61
C TYR A 294 -32.41 -11.58 -6.81
N TYR A 295 -32.27 -10.69 -7.76
CA TYR A 295 -33.03 -10.68 -8.99
C TYR A 295 -32.11 -10.79 -10.21
N SER A 296 -32.39 -11.75 -11.08
CA SER A 296 -31.71 -11.94 -12.35
C SER A 296 -32.72 -12.27 -13.43
N SER A 297 -32.55 -11.69 -14.60
CA SER A 297 -33.47 -11.89 -15.72
C SER A 297 -32.98 -12.95 -16.71
N GLU A 298 -31.69 -13.14 -16.86
CA GLU A 298 -31.06 -13.99 -17.87
C GLU A 298 -29.63 -14.39 -17.42
N GLU A 299 -29.04 -15.38 -18.11
CA GLU A 299 -27.63 -15.75 -17.93
C GLU A 299 -26.74 -14.72 -18.64
N ILE A 300 -25.80 -14.14 -17.87
CA ILE A 300 -24.94 -13.06 -18.36
C ILE A 300 -23.48 -13.52 -18.28
N ILE A 301 -22.86 -13.66 -19.45
CA ILE A 301 -21.43 -13.96 -19.54
C ILE A 301 -20.66 -12.63 -19.58
N VAL A 302 -19.67 -12.52 -18.73
CA VAL A 302 -18.76 -11.37 -18.66
C VAL A 302 -17.31 -11.81 -18.69
N GLN A 303 -16.44 -10.91 -19.13
CA GLN A 303 -15.00 -11.12 -19.12
C GLN A 303 -14.36 -10.24 -18.04
N GLY A 304 -13.66 -10.87 -17.09
CA GLY A 304 -13.03 -10.15 -15.99
C GLY A 304 -12.32 -11.07 -15.02
N ASP A 305 -11.74 -10.48 -13.99
CA ASP A 305 -11.18 -11.20 -12.85
C ASP A 305 -12.29 -11.43 -11.81
N ILE A 306 -12.76 -12.68 -11.75
CA ILE A 306 -13.87 -13.05 -10.88
C ILE A 306 -13.56 -12.76 -9.40
N GLY A 307 -12.31 -12.94 -8.96
CA GLY A 307 -11.91 -12.68 -7.58
C GLY A 307 -12.00 -11.20 -7.22
N LEU A 308 -11.51 -10.34 -8.10
CA LEU A 308 -11.59 -8.89 -7.91
C LEU A 308 -13.03 -8.38 -8.00
N LEU A 309 -13.83 -8.87 -8.94
CA LEU A 309 -15.23 -8.46 -9.07
C LEU A 309 -16.10 -8.93 -7.90
N LYS A 310 -15.87 -10.14 -7.35
CA LYS A 310 -16.45 -10.59 -6.08
C LYS A 310 -16.07 -9.64 -4.93
N GLN A 311 -14.81 -9.22 -4.86
CA GLN A 311 -14.36 -8.26 -3.84
C GLN A 311 -15.08 -6.92 -3.97
N ALA A 312 -15.28 -6.40 -5.19
CA ALA A 312 -16.05 -5.19 -5.40
C ALA A 312 -17.51 -5.36 -4.95
N ALA A 313 -18.15 -6.49 -5.29
CA ALA A 313 -19.53 -6.78 -4.87
C ALA A 313 -19.65 -6.88 -3.34
N ARG A 314 -18.72 -7.58 -2.65
CA ARG A 314 -18.68 -7.67 -1.18
C ARG A 314 -18.57 -6.29 -0.53
N ILE A 315 -17.69 -5.43 -1.03
CA ILE A 315 -17.54 -4.05 -0.52
C ILE A 315 -18.86 -3.28 -0.62
N LEU A 316 -19.59 -3.42 -1.72
CA LEU A 316 -20.89 -2.75 -1.88
C LEU A 316 -21.95 -3.31 -0.93
N ILE A 317 -21.98 -4.63 -0.73
CA ILE A 317 -22.91 -5.30 0.18
C ILE A 317 -22.61 -4.94 1.63
N GLU A 318 -21.34 -4.98 2.03
CA GLU A 318 -20.91 -4.55 3.38
C GLU A 318 -21.29 -3.10 3.67
N ASN A 319 -21.15 -2.21 2.67
CA ASN A 319 -21.61 -0.83 2.81
C ASN A 319 -23.13 -0.75 2.94
N ALA A 320 -23.89 -1.49 2.14
CA ALA A 320 -25.35 -1.55 2.23
C ALA A 320 -25.78 -2.03 3.63
N ALA A 321 -25.25 -3.16 4.12
CA ALA A 321 -25.54 -3.69 5.44
C ALA A 321 -25.19 -2.73 6.59
N LYS A 322 -24.09 -2.01 6.45
CA LYS A 322 -23.62 -1.07 7.45
C LYS A 322 -24.53 0.15 7.62
N TYR A 323 -25.15 0.62 6.54
CA TYR A 323 -25.94 1.85 6.53
C TYR A 323 -27.44 1.63 6.52
N THR A 324 -27.88 0.37 6.57
CA THR A 324 -29.27 -0.06 6.63
C THR A 324 -29.64 -0.50 8.04
N GLU A 325 -30.88 -0.38 8.44
CA GLU A 325 -31.35 -0.85 9.75
C GLU A 325 -31.58 -2.37 9.73
N GLU A 326 -31.50 -3.00 10.91
CA GLU A 326 -31.72 -4.45 11.05
C GLU A 326 -33.13 -4.82 10.53
N ASN A 327 -33.24 -5.99 9.87
CA ASN A 327 -34.44 -6.54 9.22
C ASN A 327 -34.90 -5.83 7.94
N GLU A 328 -34.15 -4.85 7.45
CA GLU A 328 -34.41 -4.24 6.16
C GLU A 328 -33.83 -5.05 5.00
N VAL A 329 -34.32 -4.79 3.80
CA VAL A 329 -33.97 -5.54 2.59
C VAL A 329 -32.78 -4.91 1.89
N ILE A 330 -31.79 -5.74 1.56
CA ILE A 330 -30.67 -5.42 0.66
C ILE A 330 -30.91 -6.20 -0.63
N MET A 331 -31.13 -5.48 -1.72
CA MET A 331 -31.48 -6.06 -3.02
C MET A 331 -30.24 -6.11 -3.93
N LEU A 332 -29.95 -7.29 -4.44
CA LEU A 332 -28.95 -7.52 -5.48
C LEU A 332 -29.66 -7.73 -6.80
N LYS A 333 -29.11 -7.18 -7.88
CA LYS A 333 -29.67 -7.38 -9.21
C LYS A 333 -28.56 -7.50 -10.25
N THR A 334 -28.73 -8.44 -11.20
CA THR A 334 -27.92 -8.50 -12.43
C THR A 334 -28.80 -8.30 -13.65
N GLY A 335 -28.23 -7.76 -14.71
CA GLY A 335 -28.96 -7.49 -15.95
C GLY A 335 -28.02 -6.98 -17.05
N ILE A 336 -28.60 -6.74 -18.20
CA ILE A 336 -27.97 -6.05 -19.32
C ILE A 336 -28.79 -4.76 -19.56
N ASN A 337 -28.10 -3.64 -19.77
CA ASN A 337 -28.78 -2.37 -20.02
C ASN A 337 -29.15 -2.21 -21.51
N GLU A 338 -29.80 -1.09 -21.86
CA GLU A 338 -30.19 -0.77 -23.23
C GLU A 338 -29.02 -0.61 -24.23
N LYS A 339 -27.76 -0.55 -23.70
CA LYS A 339 -26.56 -0.45 -24.51
C LYS A 339 -25.77 -1.76 -24.59
N ASP A 340 -26.44 -2.87 -24.26
CA ASP A 340 -25.85 -4.21 -24.19
C ASP A 340 -24.65 -4.30 -23.18
N GLU A 341 -24.64 -3.45 -22.14
CA GLU A 341 -23.61 -3.51 -21.10
C GLU A 341 -24.11 -4.35 -19.93
N PRO A 342 -23.40 -5.43 -19.56
CA PRO A 342 -23.68 -6.21 -18.36
C PRO A 342 -23.52 -5.36 -17.11
N TYR A 343 -24.40 -5.54 -16.14
CA TYR A 343 -24.29 -4.85 -14.87
C TYR A 343 -24.70 -5.72 -13.70
N PHE A 344 -24.19 -5.36 -12.53
CA PHE A 344 -24.76 -5.77 -11.26
C PHE A 344 -24.97 -4.55 -10.35
N SER A 345 -25.98 -4.59 -9.53
CA SER A 345 -26.32 -3.50 -8.63
C SER A 345 -26.67 -4.01 -7.25
N ILE A 346 -26.30 -3.23 -6.25
CA ILE A 346 -26.70 -3.41 -4.86
C ILE A 346 -27.53 -2.19 -4.47
N GLN A 347 -28.69 -2.44 -3.89
CA GLN A 347 -29.61 -1.41 -3.41
C GLN A 347 -29.97 -1.69 -1.97
N ASP A 348 -29.91 -0.65 -1.16
CA ASP A 348 -30.33 -0.62 0.23
C ASP A 348 -31.45 0.39 0.47
N ASN A 349 -32.16 0.23 1.57
CA ASN A 349 -33.16 1.15 2.09
C ASN A 349 -32.63 1.93 3.30
N GLY A 350 -31.33 2.14 3.36
CA GLY A 350 -30.63 2.80 4.47
C GLY A 350 -30.80 4.31 4.52
N ILE A 351 -29.88 4.94 5.22
CA ILE A 351 -29.89 6.40 5.46
C ILE A 351 -29.72 7.24 4.19
N GLY A 352 -29.25 6.65 3.09
CA GLY A 352 -28.91 7.37 1.86
C GLY A 352 -27.79 8.42 2.07
N MET A 353 -27.50 9.17 1.01
CA MET A 353 -26.45 10.18 0.98
C MET A 353 -26.99 11.54 0.53
N ASP A 354 -26.29 12.60 0.94
CA ASP A 354 -26.50 13.95 0.40
C ASP A 354 -25.98 14.03 -1.04
N GLU A 355 -26.64 14.82 -1.88
CA GLU A 355 -26.23 14.99 -3.29
C GLU A 355 -24.79 15.53 -3.41
N ASN A 356 -24.36 16.37 -2.47
CA ASN A 356 -23.01 16.92 -2.47
C ASN A 356 -21.94 15.87 -2.13
N ASP A 357 -22.30 14.80 -1.43
CA ASP A 357 -21.37 13.74 -1.04
C ASP A 357 -21.15 12.74 -2.19
N ILE A 358 -22.13 12.54 -3.08
CA ILE A 358 -22.10 11.53 -4.14
C ILE A 358 -20.83 11.60 -5.02
N PRO A 359 -20.36 12.77 -5.48
CA PRO A 359 -19.14 12.87 -6.28
C PRO A 359 -17.89 12.38 -5.56
N HIS A 360 -17.89 12.41 -4.22
CA HIS A 360 -16.72 12.16 -3.37
C HIS A 360 -16.65 10.75 -2.77
N ILE A 361 -17.72 9.97 -2.86
CA ILE A 361 -17.80 8.64 -2.19
C ILE A 361 -16.72 7.65 -2.61
N PHE A 362 -16.12 7.83 -3.78
CA PHE A 362 -15.03 7.01 -4.30
C PHE A 362 -13.64 7.55 -3.96
N GLU A 363 -13.56 8.71 -3.31
CA GLU A 363 -12.29 9.24 -2.82
C GLU A 363 -11.81 8.41 -1.62
N ARG A 364 -10.50 8.27 -1.48
CA ARG A 364 -9.91 7.52 -0.38
C ARG A 364 -10.16 8.24 0.93
N PHE A 365 -10.48 7.47 1.97
CA PHE A 365 -10.78 7.96 3.32
C PHE A 365 -11.98 8.90 3.41
N PHE A 366 -12.73 9.08 2.32
CA PHE A 366 -13.95 9.89 2.35
C PHE A 366 -15.03 9.22 3.20
N ARG A 367 -15.66 10.03 4.03
CA ARG A 367 -16.80 9.63 4.87
C ARG A 367 -17.74 10.82 5.00
N ALA A 368 -19.01 10.63 4.65
CA ALA A 368 -20.05 11.63 4.88
C ALA A 368 -20.16 11.97 6.37
N ASP A 369 -20.45 13.24 6.71
CA ASP A 369 -20.50 13.71 8.11
C ASP A 369 -21.48 12.92 8.97
N THR A 370 -22.59 12.48 8.41
CA THR A 370 -23.59 11.62 9.08
C THR A 370 -23.03 10.23 9.43
N ALA A 371 -22.05 9.74 8.69
CA ALA A 371 -21.39 8.46 8.93
C ALA A 371 -20.29 8.54 10.00
N ARG A 372 -19.75 9.74 10.27
CA ARG A 372 -18.75 9.96 11.33
C ARG A 372 -19.30 9.80 12.74
N VAL A 373 -20.59 10.03 12.91
CA VAL A 373 -21.25 10.02 14.23
C VAL A 373 -21.60 8.59 14.71
N ARG A 374 -21.72 7.61 13.82
CA ARG A 374 -22.03 6.23 14.19
C ARG A 374 -20.79 5.47 14.65
N LYS A 375 -20.90 4.71 15.77
CA LYS A 375 -19.83 3.88 16.37
C LYS A 375 -19.21 2.82 15.44
N ASN A 376 -19.86 2.47 14.32
CA ASN A 376 -19.38 1.48 13.35
C ASN A 376 -18.71 2.14 12.14
N GLY A 377 -17.72 3.00 12.38
CA GLY A 377 -16.99 3.69 11.34
C GLY A 377 -16.09 2.75 10.51
N GLY A 378 -16.27 2.72 9.18
CA GLY A 378 -15.33 2.05 8.26
C GLY A 378 -14.16 2.97 7.92
N THR A 379 -13.13 2.39 7.30
CA THR A 379 -11.89 3.05 6.90
C THR A 379 -12.03 4.11 5.81
N GLY A 380 -13.17 4.16 5.09
CA GLY A 380 -13.34 5.01 3.91
C GLY A 380 -12.53 4.54 2.68
N LEU A 381 -11.95 3.35 2.72
CA LEU A 381 -11.17 2.79 1.62
C LEU A 381 -11.98 1.82 0.74
N GLY A 382 -13.06 1.26 1.23
CA GLY A 382 -13.81 0.21 0.51
C GLY A 382 -14.25 0.66 -0.87
N LEU A 383 -15.01 1.76 -1.01
CA LEU A 383 -15.49 2.24 -2.31
C LEU A 383 -14.35 2.66 -3.24
N SER A 384 -13.23 3.16 -2.72
CA SER A 384 -12.06 3.48 -3.54
C SER A 384 -11.37 2.21 -4.07
N ILE A 385 -11.39 1.11 -3.33
CA ILE A 385 -10.95 -0.21 -3.78
C ILE A 385 -11.90 -0.74 -4.87
N ALA A 386 -13.21 -0.68 -4.65
CA ALA A 386 -14.20 -1.08 -5.64
C ALA A 386 -14.02 -0.28 -6.94
N LYS A 387 -13.78 1.04 -6.82
CA LYS A 387 -13.50 1.90 -7.98
C LYS A 387 -12.25 1.45 -8.74
N TRP A 388 -11.16 1.19 -8.04
CA TRP A 388 -9.94 0.70 -8.67
C TRP A 388 -10.17 -0.62 -9.43
N ILE A 389 -10.93 -1.54 -8.84
CA ILE A 389 -11.29 -2.82 -9.47
C ILE A 389 -12.08 -2.58 -10.75
N VAL A 390 -13.12 -1.77 -10.69
CA VAL A 390 -14.03 -1.50 -11.82
C VAL A 390 -13.32 -0.73 -12.94
N ASP A 391 -12.54 0.30 -12.59
CA ASP A 391 -11.72 1.06 -13.56
C ASP A 391 -10.71 0.12 -14.26
N GLY A 392 -10.12 -0.82 -13.53
CA GLY A 392 -9.23 -1.85 -14.08
C GLY A 392 -9.90 -2.80 -15.07
N HIS A 393 -11.20 -3.04 -14.90
CA HIS A 393 -12.05 -3.80 -15.84
C HIS A 393 -12.66 -2.92 -16.94
N LYS A 394 -12.27 -1.64 -17.03
CA LYS A 394 -12.85 -0.66 -17.97
C LYS A 394 -14.37 -0.47 -17.80
N GLY A 395 -14.87 -0.77 -16.60
CA GLY A 395 -16.24 -0.54 -16.20
C GLY A 395 -16.45 0.85 -15.62
N TYR A 396 -17.66 1.16 -15.21
CA TYR A 396 -18.01 2.41 -14.56
C TYR A 396 -19.15 2.23 -13.56
N PHE A 397 -19.33 3.23 -12.70
CA PHE A 397 -20.37 3.26 -11.68
C PHE A 397 -21.54 4.19 -12.06
N SER A 398 -22.74 3.80 -11.65
CA SER A 398 -23.88 4.70 -11.51
C SER A 398 -24.36 4.65 -10.06
N VAL A 399 -24.54 5.80 -9.45
CA VAL A 399 -24.99 5.92 -8.06
C VAL A 399 -26.29 6.71 -8.03
N LEU A 400 -27.31 6.11 -7.44
CA LEU A 400 -28.58 6.76 -7.13
C LEU A 400 -28.76 6.68 -5.62
N SER A 401 -28.76 7.84 -4.96
CA SER A 401 -28.96 7.90 -3.52
C SER A 401 -29.79 9.11 -3.16
N ARG A 402 -30.60 8.95 -2.13
CA ARG A 402 -31.36 10.04 -1.54
C ARG A 402 -31.42 9.86 -0.02
N LYS A 403 -31.08 10.92 0.69
CA LYS A 403 -31.07 10.94 2.14
C LYS A 403 -32.42 10.51 2.71
N GLY A 404 -32.43 9.54 3.63
CA GLY A 404 -33.62 8.95 4.25
C GLY A 404 -34.41 7.98 3.38
N ILE A 405 -33.93 7.62 2.19
CA ILE A 405 -34.58 6.66 1.30
C ILE A 405 -33.71 5.42 1.07
N GLY A 406 -32.40 5.61 0.86
CA GLY A 406 -31.47 4.53 0.57
C GLY A 406 -30.53 4.84 -0.56
N THR A 407 -29.73 3.84 -0.94
CA THR A 407 -28.72 3.95 -2.01
C THR A 407 -28.79 2.76 -2.94
N ARG A 408 -28.63 3.04 -4.24
CA ARG A 408 -28.36 2.03 -5.26
C ARG A 408 -27.03 2.35 -5.95
N ILE A 409 -26.11 1.40 -5.89
CA ILE A 409 -24.86 1.47 -6.63
C ILE A 409 -24.86 0.38 -7.68
N THR A 410 -24.69 0.78 -8.94
CA THR A 410 -24.64 -0.11 -10.10
C THR A 410 -23.25 -0.07 -10.71
N ILE A 411 -22.67 -1.23 -10.96
CA ILE A 411 -21.42 -1.41 -11.69
C ILE A 411 -21.74 -1.93 -13.07
N PHE A 412 -21.33 -1.20 -14.10
CA PHE A 412 -21.43 -1.59 -15.50
C PHE A 412 -20.06 -2.13 -15.95
N LEU A 413 -20.10 -3.26 -16.63
CA LEU A 413 -18.91 -3.87 -17.23
C LEU A 413 -18.97 -3.70 -18.75
N PRO A 414 -17.83 -3.68 -19.45
CA PRO A 414 -17.84 -3.62 -20.90
C PRO A 414 -18.53 -4.87 -21.47
N SER A 415 -19.32 -4.67 -22.50
CA SER A 415 -19.91 -5.77 -23.24
C SER A 415 -18.78 -6.66 -23.78
N SER A 416 -18.92 -7.97 -23.61
CA SER A 416 -18.03 -8.95 -24.25
C SER A 416 -18.37 -9.05 -25.74
N SER A 417 -18.26 -7.93 -26.48
CA SER A 417 -18.30 -7.98 -27.93
C SER A 417 -17.00 -8.69 -28.36
N ILE A 418 -17.17 -9.95 -28.69
CA ILE A 418 -16.20 -10.74 -29.44
C ILE A 418 -15.92 -9.95 -30.72
N ASN A 419 -14.82 -9.22 -30.74
CA ASN A 419 -14.26 -8.79 -32.01
C ASN A 419 -13.72 -10.07 -32.68
N PHE A 420 -14.54 -10.61 -33.60
CA PHE A 420 -14.09 -11.56 -34.60
C PHE A 420 -13.10 -10.90 -35.56
#